data_416eb20c5d5ff3e551cbfd04269f98a5
#
_entry.id   416eb20c5d5ff3e551cbfd04269f98a5
#
_cell.length_a   1.000
_cell.length_b   1.000
_cell.length_c   1.000
_cell.angle_alpha   90.00
_cell.angle_beta   90.00
_cell.angle_gamma   90.00
#
_symmetry.space_group_name_H-M   'P 1'
#
loop_
_entity.id
_entity.type
_entity.pdbx_description
1 polymer ?
#
loop_
_entity_poly.entity_id
_entity_poly.type
_entity_poly.pdbx_seq_one_letter_code
_entity_poly.pdbx_strand_id
1 'polypeptide(L)'
;MLVVGGFGASEYLFQQIRLHVPPQYQSKVVRPMDSVAAIVKGAVTAGITERVISHRVARRHYLMATLQPFKEGYHPEQYRVPSLDGRDRCKYTRQIFVQKGERVKIGEPVKVSFFRQVAPGATLMYEDILYACDEDVCPEYTKDPRKSAPCF
;
A
#
# COMPACT_ATOMS: atom_id res chain seq x y z
N MET A 1 13.43 4.36 23.04
CA MET A 1 13.22 5.77 22.65
C MET A 1 14.58 6.44 22.56
N LEU A 2 14.89 7.12 21.43
CA LEU A 2 16.12 7.88 21.26
C LEU A 2 15.81 9.37 21.44
N VAL A 3 16.61 10.07 22.26
CA VAL A 3 16.50 11.51 22.47
C VAL A 3 17.69 12.18 21.76
N VAL A 4 17.40 12.91 20.67
CA VAL A 4 18.41 13.51 19.78
C VAL A 4 18.04 14.95 19.43
N GLY A 5 18.98 15.67 18.82
CA GLY A 5 18.83 17.08 18.43
C GLY A 5 19.26 18.04 19.53
N GLY A 6 19.31 19.35 19.19
CA GLY A 6 19.82 20.38 20.11
C GLY A 6 19.10 20.42 21.44
N PHE A 7 17.76 20.33 21.43
CA PHE A 7 16.98 20.32 22.68
C PHE A 7 17.13 19.01 23.48
N GLY A 8 17.41 17.91 22.79
CA GLY A 8 17.70 16.61 23.42
C GLY A 8 19.00 16.57 24.22
N ALA A 9 19.89 17.57 24.07
CA ALA A 9 21.10 17.71 24.87
C ALA A 9 20.81 18.20 26.31
N SER A 10 19.64 18.76 26.57
CA SER A 10 19.24 19.21 27.90
C SER A 10 19.11 18.01 28.87
N GLU A 11 19.89 18.03 29.94
CA GLU A 11 19.84 17.00 30.99
C GLU A 11 18.47 17.01 31.69
N TYR A 12 17.94 18.17 31.96
CA TYR A 12 16.62 18.33 32.57
C TYR A 12 15.54 17.67 31.71
N LEU A 13 15.52 17.97 30.41
CA LEU A 13 14.54 17.34 29.49
C LEU A 13 14.69 15.83 29.47
N PHE A 14 15.91 15.32 29.39
CA PHE A 14 16.18 13.90 29.36
C PHE A 14 15.66 13.18 30.63
N GLN A 15 15.90 13.78 31.80
CA GLN A 15 15.40 13.23 33.07
C GLN A 15 13.87 13.29 33.12
N GLN A 16 13.24 14.38 32.70
CA GLN A 16 11.77 14.49 32.69
C GLN A 16 11.15 13.46 31.74
N ILE A 17 11.72 13.23 30.57
CA ILE A 17 11.25 12.21 29.65
C ILE A 17 11.33 10.83 30.32
N ARG A 18 12.46 10.48 30.99
CA ARG A 18 12.60 9.20 31.66
C ARG A 18 11.57 9.01 32.78
N LEU A 19 11.28 10.03 33.56
CA LEU A 19 10.32 9.98 34.65
C LEU A 19 8.87 9.78 34.17
N HIS A 20 8.51 10.34 33.01
CA HIS A 20 7.15 10.26 32.46
C HIS A 20 6.90 9.02 31.60
N VAL A 21 7.95 8.30 31.21
CA VAL A 21 7.81 7.02 30.49
C VAL A 21 7.48 5.91 31.50
N PRO A 22 6.55 4.97 31.18
CA PRO A 22 6.24 3.85 32.04
C PRO A 22 7.51 3.10 32.53
N PRO A 23 7.57 2.63 33.78
CA PRO A 23 8.78 2.07 34.40
C PRO A 23 9.49 0.99 33.55
N GLN A 24 8.71 0.15 32.90
CA GLN A 24 9.21 -0.93 32.03
C GLN A 24 9.97 -0.44 30.79
N TYR A 25 9.85 0.83 30.42
CA TYR A 25 10.53 1.43 29.27
C TYR A 25 11.59 2.47 29.64
N GLN A 26 11.74 2.84 30.92
CA GLN A 26 12.69 3.87 31.36
C GLN A 26 14.13 3.53 30.97
N SER A 27 14.53 2.27 31.11
CA SER A 27 15.86 1.78 30.69
C SER A 27 16.07 1.82 29.16
N LYS A 28 15.00 1.89 28.39
CA LYS A 28 15.03 1.96 26.93
C LYS A 28 15.05 3.40 26.40
N VAL A 29 15.05 4.40 27.27
CA VAL A 29 15.26 5.81 26.90
C VAL A 29 16.74 6.08 26.87
N VAL A 30 17.29 6.33 25.69
CA VAL A 30 18.73 6.47 25.44
C VAL A 30 18.99 7.81 24.77
N ARG A 31 20.04 8.50 25.23
CA ARG A 31 20.59 9.70 24.58
C ARG A 31 22.02 9.36 24.13
N PRO A 32 22.29 9.38 22.80
CA PRO A 32 23.66 9.21 22.30
C PRO A 32 24.58 10.32 22.78
N MET A 33 25.87 10.02 22.92
CA MET A 33 26.86 11.05 23.32
C MET A 33 26.90 12.25 22.40
N ASP A 34 26.64 12.04 21.10
CA ASP A 34 26.62 13.07 20.06
C ASP A 34 25.18 13.41 19.61
N SER A 35 24.29 13.54 20.60
CA SER A 35 22.85 13.71 20.35
C SER A 35 22.52 14.95 19.52
N VAL A 36 23.30 16.04 19.64
CA VAL A 36 23.10 17.31 18.92
C VAL A 36 23.32 17.13 17.42
N ALA A 37 24.41 16.46 17.04
CA ALA A 37 24.80 16.25 15.65
C ALA A 37 24.19 14.97 15.03
N ALA A 38 23.49 14.15 15.79
CA ALA A 38 22.97 12.87 15.33
C ALA A 38 22.06 12.98 14.10
N ILE A 39 21.21 14.02 14.05
CA ILE A 39 20.30 14.26 12.92
C ILE A 39 21.09 14.64 11.68
N VAL A 40 22.04 15.55 11.79
CA VAL A 40 22.88 15.99 10.65
C VAL A 40 23.73 14.85 10.13
N LYS A 41 24.38 14.10 11.03
CA LYS A 41 25.15 12.91 10.65
C LYS A 41 24.27 11.87 9.96
N GLY A 42 23.08 11.62 10.49
CA GLY A 42 22.10 10.72 9.88
C GLY A 42 21.67 11.18 8.49
N ALA A 43 21.44 12.48 8.29
CA ALA A 43 21.08 13.04 7.00
C ALA A 43 22.20 12.90 5.98
N VAL A 44 23.44 13.18 6.36
CA VAL A 44 24.63 12.98 5.50
C VAL A 44 24.78 11.49 5.14
N THR A 45 24.68 10.60 6.12
CA THR A 45 24.75 9.15 5.88
C THR A 45 23.65 8.71 4.93
N ALA A 46 22.42 9.20 5.13
CA ALA A 46 21.30 8.89 4.24
C ALA A 46 21.49 9.41 2.80
N GLY A 47 22.16 10.56 2.64
CA GLY A 47 22.50 11.13 1.33
C GLY A 47 23.60 10.37 0.59
N ILE A 48 24.52 9.76 1.32
CA ILE A 48 25.61 8.94 0.75
C ILE A 48 25.15 7.51 0.49
N THR A 49 24.24 6.99 1.31
CA THR A 49 23.75 5.62 1.20
C THR A 49 22.56 5.58 0.26
N GLU A 50 22.69 4.96 -0.90
CA GLU A 50 21.64 4.93 -1.94
C GLU A 50 20.31 4.34 -1.45
N ARG A 51 20.29 3.51 -0.38
CA ARG A 51 19.08 2.82 0.12
C ARG A 51 19.03 2.72 1.64
N VAL A 52 18.64 3.79 2.30
CA VAL A 52 18.40 3.78 3.75
C VAL A 52 17.09 3.03 4.09
N ILE A 53 16.10 3.11 3.21
CA ILE A 53 14.79 2.49 3.40
C ILE A 53 14.68 1.30 2.45
N SER A 54 14.56 0.10 2.97
CA SER A 54 14.41 -1.14 2.18
C SER A 54 12.97 -1.46 1.83
N HIS A 55 12.03 -1.08 2.69
CA HIS A 55 10.60 -1.37 2.52
C HIS A 55 9.75 -0.15 2.85
N ARG A 56 8.60 -0.08 2.21
CA ARG A 56 7.52 0.86 2.55
C ARG A 56 6.26 0.09 2.86
N VAL A 57 5.42 0.64 3.73
CA VAL A 57 4.09 0.11 3.99
C VAL A 57 3.10 0.81 3.07
N ALA A 58 2.34 0.04 2.31
CA ALA A 58 1.31 0.58 1.44
C ALA A 58 0.20 1.22 2.28
N ARG A 59 -0.11 2.47 1.99
CA ARG A 59 -1.16 3.22 2.70
C ARG A 59 -2.55 2.97 2.14
N ARG A 60 -2.63 2.41 0.94
CA ARG A 60 -3.84 2.14 0.16
C ARG A 60 -3.78 0.75 -0.44
N HIS A 61 -4.93 0.20 -0.78
CA HIS A 61 -4.99 -0.91 -1.73
C HIS A 61 -4.77 -0.37 -3.13
N TYR A 62 -3.97 -1.07 -3.93
CA TYR A 62 -3.80 -0.81 -5.35
C TYR A 62 -4.33 -2.00 -6.13
N LEU A 63 -5.23 -1.75 -7.07
CA LEU A 63 -5.97 -2.80 -7.76
C LEU A 63 -6.38 -2.38 -9.17
N MET A 64 -6.80 -3.34 -9.98
CA MET A 64 -7.46 -3.09 -11.25
C MET A 64 -8.75 -3.88 -11.37
N ALA A 65 -9.61 -3.46 -12.30
CA ALA A 65 -10.80 -4.21 -12.67
C ALA A 65 -10.43 -5.36 -13.61
N THR A 66 -10.97 -6.54 -13.31
CA THR A 66 -10.76 -7.74 -14.13
C THR A 66 -12.08 -8.45 -14.42
N LEU A 67 -12.03 -9.41 -15.33
CA LEU A 67 -13.13 -10.34 -15.60
C LEU A 67 -12.82 -11.67 -14.91
N GLN A 68 -13.66 -12.06 -13.95
CA GLN A 68 -13.56 -13.36 -13.26
C GLN A 68 -14.66 -14.30 -13.77
N PRO A 69 -14.51 -15.62 -13.65
CA PRO A 69 -15.61 -16.56 -13.95
C PRO A 69 -16.87 -16.18 -13.18
N PHE A 70 -18.00 -16.13 -13.87
CA PHE A 70 -19.29 -15.80 -13.23
C PHE A 70 -19.72 -16.94 -12.30
N LYS A 71 -20.18 -16.59 -11.12
CA LYS A 71 -20.72 -17.53 -10.12
C LYS A 71 -22.18 -17.16 -9.85
N GLU A 72 -23.10 -18.05 -10.24
CA GLU A 72 -24.53 -17.87 -10.00
C GLU A 72 -24.84 -17.76 -8.51
N GLY A 73 -25.78 -16.88 -8.15
CA GLY A 73 -26.16 -16.62 -6.77
C GLY A 73 -25.14 -15.83 -5.93
N TYR A 74 -23.92 -15.63 -6.44
CA TYR A 74 -22.87 -14.86 -5.76
C TYR A 74 -22.62 -13.51 -6.41
N HIS A 75 -22.40 -13.49 -7.73
CA HIS A 75 -22.16 -12.25 -8.46
C HIS A 75 -23.47 -11.59 -8.90
N PRO A 76 -23.53 -10.24 -8.92
CA PRO A 76 -24.69 -9.51 -9.43
C PRO A 76 -24.92 -9.83 -10.91
N GLU A 77 -26.15 -10.19 -11.30
CA GLU A 77 -26.51 -10.53 -12.69
C GLU A 77 -26.20 -9.39 -13.69
N GLN A 78 -26.34 -8.14 -13.28
CA GLN A 78 -25.99 -6.97 -14.10
C GLN A 78 -24.49 -6.87 -14.45
N TYR A 79 -23.62 -7.64 -13.79
CA TYR A 79 -22.19 -7.73 -14.09
C TYR A 79 -21.82 -8.94 -14.94
N ARG A 80 -22.81 -9.78 -15.28
CA ARG A 80 -22.61 -10.91 -16.16
C ARG A 80 -22.33 -10.43 -17.59
N VAL A 81 -21.30 -10.95 -18.19
CA VAL A 81 -20.93 -10.68 -19.58
C VAL A 81 -20.46 -11.96 -20.24
N PRO A 82 -20.89 -12.23 -21.48
CA PRO A 82 -20.41 -13.38 -22.23
C PRO A 82 -18.94 -13.16 -22.62
N SER A 83 -18.14 -14.21 -22.59
CA SER A 83 -16.76 -14.22 -23.04
C SER A 83 -16.63 -14.96 -24.39
N LEU A 84 -15.52 -14.72 -25.09
CA LEU A 84 -15.28 -15.36 -26.40
C LEU A 84 -15.11 -16.89 -26.32
N ASP A 85 -14.83 -17.41 -25.13
CA ASP A 85 -14.75 -18.86 -24.87
C ASP A 85 -16.12 -19.51 -24.56
N GLY A 86 -17.22 -18.76 -24.70
CA GLY A 86 -18.58 -19.22 -24.43
C GLY A 86 -18.92 -19.33 -22.93
N ARG A 87 -18.03 -18.87 -22.03
CA ARG A 87 -18.27 -18.87 -20.59
C ARG A 87 -18.65 -17.46 -20.13
N ASP A 88 -19.57 -17.40 -19.17
CA ASP A 88 -19.93 -16.13 -18.57
C ASP A 88 -18.87 -15.66 -17.59
N ARG A 89 -18.61 -14.36 -17.61
CA ARG A 89 -17.68 -13.65 -16.75
C ARG A 89 -18.39 -12.57 -15.95
N CYS A 90 -17.86 -12.28 -14.77
CA CYS A 90 -18.27 -11.14 -13.97
C CYS A 90 -17.32 -9.97 -14.23
N LYS A 91 -17.84 -8.85 -14.71
CA LYS A 91 -17.07 -7.62 -14.90
C LYS A 91 -16.90 -6.87 -13.58
N TYR A 92 -15.89 -5.97 -13.54
CA TYR A 92 -15.57 -5.12 -12.38
C TYR A 92 -15.07 -5.86 -11.14
N THR A 93 -14.75 -7.13 -11.22
CA THR A 93 -14.10 -7.83 -10.11
C THR A 93 -12.70 -7.29 -9.90
N ARG A 94 -12.28 -7.18 -8.63
CA ARG A 94 -10.95 -6.64 -8.31
C ARG A 94 -9.85 -7.68 -8.51
N GLN A 95 -8.72 -7.19 -9.01
CA GLN A 95 -7.43 -7.86 -8.88
C GLN A 95 -6.51 -6.94 -8.08
N ILE A 96 -6.13 -7.34 -6.87
CA ILE A 96 -5.28 -6.54 -5.99
C ILE A 96 -3.82 -6.78 -6.36
N PHE A 97 -3.04 -5.70 -6.52
CA PHE A 97 -1.60 -5.71 -6.67
C PHE A 97 -0.90 -5.61 -5.32
N VAL A 98 -1.37 -4.68 -4.48
CA VAL A 98 -0.81 -4.41 -3.16
C VAL A 98 -1.95 -4.12 -2.19
N GLN A 99 -1.94 -4.76 -1.03
CA GLN A 99 -2.93 -4.51 0.01
C GLN A 99 -2.49 -3.35 0.92
N LYS A 100 -3.46 -2.62 1.46
CA LYS A 100 -3.21 -1.63 2.52
C LYS A 100 -2.55 -2.32 3.71
N GLY A 101 -1.47 -1.74 4.22
CA GLY A 101 -0.68 -2.32 5.31
C GLY A 101 0.43 -3.30 4.86
N GLU A 102 0.45 -3.71 3.61
CA GLU A 102 1.46 -4.60 3.07
C GLU A 102 2.83 -3.92 2.98
N ARG A 103 3.89 -4.66 3.33
CA ARG A 103 5.27 -4.20 3.21
C ARG A 103 5.80 -4.47 1.81
N VAL A 104 6.04 -3.41 1.05
CA VAL A 104 6.56 -3.48 -0.31
C VAL A 104 8.05 -3.11 -0.31
N LYS A 105 8.86 -3.93 -0.93
CA LYS A 105 10.30 -3.69 -1.06
C LYS A 105 10.56 -2.62 -2.12
N ILE A 106 11.42 -1.65 -1.79
CA ILE A 106 11.74 -0.56 -2.71
C ILE A 106 12.62 -1.07 -3.84
N GLY A 107 12.26 -0.72 -5.07
CA GLY A 107 12.99 -1.10 -6.28
C GLY A 107 12.64 -2.49 -6.82
N GLU A 108 11.75 -3.24 -6.14
CA GLU A 108 11.18 -4.48 -6.68
C GLU A 108 9.77 -4.22 -7.21
N PRO A 109 9.49 -4.47 -8.49
CA PRO A 109 8.15 -4.31 -9.04
C PRO A 109 7.24 -5.44 -8.56
N VAL A 110 6.02 -5.10 -8.17
CA VAL A 110 4.96 -6.10 -7.97
C VAL A 110 4.47 -6.53 -9.35
N LYS A 111 4.49 -7.84 -9.61
CA LYS A 111 4.09 -8.41 -10.91
C LYS A 111 2.84 -9.25 -10.73
N VAL A 112 1.82 -8.96 -11.51
CA VAL A 112 0.59 -9.75 -11.61
C VAL A 112 0.39 -10.10 -13.08
N SER A 113 0.15 -11.36 -13.37
CA SER A 113 -0.10 -11.83 -14.74
C SER A 113 -1.60 -11.97 -14.98
N PHE A 114 -2.06 -11.48 -16.11
CA PHE A 114 -3.42 -11.68 -16.59
C PHE A 114 -3.40 -11.84 -18.12
N PHE A 115 -4.45 -12.44 -18.66
CA PHE A 115 -4.62 -12.59 -20.09
C PHE A 115 -5.86 -11.86 -20.56
N ARG A 116 -5.86 -11.48 -21.81
CA ARG A 116 -6.99 -10.83 -22.48
C ARG A 116 -7.39 -11.63 -23.71
N GLN A 117 -8.67 -11.92 -23.82
CA GLN A 117 -9.22 -12.55 -25.02
C GLN A 117 -9.56 -11.45 -26.04
N VAL A 118 -9.11 -11.65 -27.26
CA VAL A 118 -9.28 -10.68 -28.36
C VAL A 118 -9.88 -11.38 -29.56
N ALA A 119 -10.94 -10.79 -30.13
CA ALA A 119 -11.52 -11.30 -31.37
C ALA A 119 -10.54 -11.13 -32.54
N PRO A 120 -10.54 -12.05 -33.52
CA PRO A 120 -9.76 -11.89 -34.74
C PRO A 120 -10.07 -10.57 -35.44
N GLY A 121 -9.03 -9.81 -35.80
CA GLY A 121 -9.16 -8.51 -36.46
C GLY A 121 -9.50 -7.32 -35.58
N ALA A 122 -9.61 -7.52 -34.25
CA ALA A 122 -9.83 -6.40 -33.32
C ALA A 122 -8.58 -5.52 -33.16
N THR A 123 -8.80 -4.23 -32.91
CA THR A 123 -7.70 -3.29 -32.61
C THR A 123 -7.09 -3.62 -31.25
N LEU A 124 -5.76 -3.75 -31.21
CA LEU A 124 -5.02 -4.07 -29.99
C LEU A 124 -4.66 -2.81 -29.15
N MET A 125 -5.63 -1.90 -28.99
CA MET A 125 -5.49 -0.75 -28.12
C MET A 125 -6.33 -0.97 -26.86
N TYR A 126 -5.70 -0.84 -25.68
CA TYR A 126 -6.36 -1.08 -24.41
C TYR A 126 -6.00 0.03 -23.42
N GLU A 127 -6.95 0.37 -22.58
CA GLU A 127 -6.76 1.24 -21.43
C GLU A 127 -6.84 0.38 -20.15
N ASP A 128 -5.79 0.40 -19.36
CA ASP A 128 -5.74 -0.27 -18.07
C ASP A 128 -5.75 0.77 -16.96
N ILE A 129 -6.79 0.76 -16.13
CA ILE A 129 -6.99 1.74 -15.05
C ILE A 129 -6.53 1.12 -13.75
N LEU A 130 -5.57 1.79 -13.09
CA LEU A 130 -5.14 1.48 -11.73
C LEU A 130 -6.01 2.26 -10.75
N TYR A 131 -6.67 1.54 -9.86
CA TYR A 131 -7.49 2.10 -8.79
C TYR A 131 -6.71 2.11 -7.47
N ALA A 132 -7.01 3.09 -6.61
CA ALA A 132 -6.52 3.15 -5.24
C ALA A 132 -7.69 3.26 -4.26
N CYS A 133 -7.68 2.45 -3.20
CA CYS A 133 -8.75 2.40 -2.21
C CYS A 133 -8.19 2.60 -0.80
N ASP A 134 -8.81 3.49 -0.02
CA ASP A 134 -8.41 3.83 1.35
C ASP A 134 -9.13 3.01 2.42
N GLU A 135 -10.22 2.31 2.06
CA GLU A 135 -11.01 1.49 2.98
C GLU A 135 -10.13 0.42 3.66
N ASP A 136 -10.49 0.01 4.86
CA ASP A 136 -9.75 -1.05 5.56
C ASP A 136 -9.98 -2.42 4.91
N VAL A 137 -11.18 -2.63 4.39
CA VAL A 137 -11.53 -3.80 3.58
C VAL A 137 -11.80 -3.34 2.16
N CYS A 138 -10.95 -3.76 1.23
CA CYS A 138 -11.13 -3.43 -0.17
C CYS A 138 -12.44 -4.02 -0.72
N PRO A 139 -13.34 -3.24 -1.34
CA PRO A 139 -14.55 -3.75 -1.97
C PRO A 139 -14.25 -4.80 -3.03
N GLU A 140 -15.13 -5.78 -3.20
CA GLU A 140 -14.96 -6.87 -4.17
C GLU A 140 -15.05 -6.41 -5.62
N TYR A 141 -15.83 -5.35 -5.85
CA TYR A 141 -16.03 -4.78 -7.17
C TYR A 141 -15.48 -3.36 -7.25
N THR A 142 -14.87 -3.03 -8.38
CA THR A 142 -14.38 -1.65 -8.65
C THR A 142 -15.52 -0.68 -8.97
N LYS A 143 -16.74 -1.17 -9.08
CA LYS A 143 -17.95 -0.39 -9.27
C LYS A 143 -19.05 -0.92 -8.36
N ASP A 144 -19.72 -0.04 -7.61
CA ASP A 144 -20.89 -0.44 -6.80
C ASP A 144 -22.10 -0.64 -7.75
N PRO A 145 -22.77 -1.80 -7.69
CA PRO A 145 -23.94 -2.06 -8.52
C PRO A 145 -25.10 -1.07 -8.30
N ARG A 146 -25.12 -0.41 -7.15
CA ARG A 146 -26.15 0.57 -6.76
C ARG A 146 -25.77 2.02 -7.05
N LYS A 147 -24.54 2.28 -7.49
CA LYS A 147 -24.01 3.62 -7.80
C LYS A 147 -23.60 3.69 -9.26
N SER A 148 -23.82 4.83 -9.89
CA SER A 148 -23.37 5.09 -11.25
C SER A 148 -21.87 5.40 -11.37
N ALA A 149 -21.21 5.72 -10.25
CA ALA A 149 -19.79 6.05 -10.19
C ALA A 149 -18.93 4.87 -9.69
N PRO A 150 -17.64 4.83 -10.04
CA PRO A 150 -16.68 3.89 -9.46
C PRO A 150 -16.63 4.02 -7.93
N CYS A 151 -16.25 2.93 -7.25
CA CYS A 151 -16.09 2.92 -5.78
C CYS A 151 -14.81 3.64 -5.31
N PHE A 152 -13.95 4.08 -6.25
CA PHE A 152 -12.62 4.64 -5.96
C PHE A 152 -12.39 5.95 -6.69
#